data_ea6d3977f7d726f50f5f46857a2643cc
#
_entry.id   ea6d3977f7d726f50f5f46857a2643cc
#
_cell.length_a   1.000
_cell.length_b   1.000
_cell.length_c   1.000
_cell.angle_alpha   90.00
_cell.angle_beta   90.00
_cell.angle_gamma   90.00
#
_symmetry.space_group_name_H-M   'P 1'
#
loop_
_entity.id
_entity.type
_entity.pdbx_description
1 polymer ?
#
loop_
_entity_poly.entity_id
_entity_poly.type
_entity_poly.pdbx_seq_one_letter_code
_entity_poly.pdbx_strand_id
1 'polypeptide(L)'
;MSALLSKTIKTEKTEKEYPDWINTLTYLYPNKNLCKFSDNCFNTCLKTSGRLPMATKAMINRTKLLYQDNDTFINNLENELRKAKKSANKKGKKLAYRFNGTSDRFEEIKHFLDMDNQPFHQAYDYTKDFKRVLDYQGYKGYNLTFSYDGLNNLEAKFLLKNKIANVSIVMTTKRNEELPKTYNLNGIDYPVLDGDKHDLRFTENKGYIIGLRAKGKAIKNNGSFVQSI
;
A
#
# COMPACT_ATOMS: atom_id res chain seq x y z
N MET A 1 22.35 -2.99 11.81
CA MET A 1 21.38 -3.28 10.73
C MET A 1 20.41 -2.12 10.65
N SER A 2 20.01 -1.65 9.47
CA SER A 2 19.02 -0.56 9.35
C SER A 2 17.63 -1.07 9.74
N ALA A 3 16.84 -0.27 10.46
CA ALA A 3 15.46 -0.61 10.82
C ALA A 3 14.64 -1.01 9.59
N LEU A 4 13.80 -2.04 9.74
CA LEU A 4 12.92 -2.52 8.67
C LEU A 4 11.62 -1.71 8.60
N LEU A 5 11.13 -1.22 9.74
CA LEU A 5 9.97 -0.35 9.81
C LEU A 5 10.32 1.09 9.45
N SER A 6 9.37 1.75 8.81
CA SER A 6 9.50 3.15 8.37
C SER A 6 8.28 3.96 8.77
N LYS A 7 8.52 5.23 9.09
CA LYS A 7 7.50 6.28 9.21
C LYS A 7 7.67 7.30 8.10
N THR A 8 6.59 7.92 7.68
CA THR A 8 6.55 8.91 6.60
C THR A 8 5.60 10.05 6.97
N ILE A 9 5.66 11.14 6.23
CA ILE A 9 4.70 12.25 6.37
C ILE A 9 3.24 11.73 6.26
N LYS A 10 3.01 10.72 5.42
CA LYS A 10 1.66 10.16 5.25
C LYS A 10 1.23 9.34 6.48
N THR A 11 2.14 8.58 7.11
CA THR A 11 1.83 7.89 8.36
C THR A 11 1.56 8.87 9.50
N GLU A 12 2.29 10.00 9.56
CA GLU A 12 2.06 11.06 10.54
C GLU A 12 0.71 11.75 10.34
N LYS A 13 0.33 12.04 9.09
CA LYS A 13 -1.02 12.55 8.76
C LYS A 13 -2.10 11.57 9.18
N THR A 14 -1.90 10.29 8.90
CA THR A 14 -2.81 9.22 9.29
C THR A 14 -3.01 9.17 10.81
N GLU A 15 -1.92 9.28 11.59
CA GLU A 15 -1.99 9.28 13.06
C GLU A 15 -2.69 10.53 13.64
N LYS A 16 -2.72 11.64 12.89
CA LYS A 16 -3.50 12.84 13.27
C LYS A 16 -4.99 12.67 12.99
N GLU A 17 -5.35 12.09 11.86
CA GLU A 17 -6.74 11.87 11.45
C GLU A 17 -7.40 10.71 12.23
N TYR A 18 -6.60 9.71 12.56
CA TYR A 18 -7.00 8.51 13.32
C TYR A 18 -6.13 8.35 14.57
N PRO A 19 -6.38 9.13 15.64
CA PRO A 19 -5.50 9.19 16.80
C PRO A 19 -5.36 7.87 17.56
N ASP A 20 -6.31 6.95 17.41
CA ASP A 20 -6.28 5.61 18.03
C ASP A 20 -5.34 4.64 17.30
N TRP A 21 -4.73 5.05 16.18
CA TRP A 21 -3.87 4.22 15.38
C TRP A 21 -2.45 4.76 15.30
N ILE A 22 -1.48 3.85 15.39
CA ILE A 22 -0.10 4.06 14.94
C ILE A 22 0.06 3.33 13.62
N ASN A 23 0.59 4.01 12.60
CA ASN A 23 0.78 3.43 11.28
C ASN A 23 2.26 3.28 10.95
N THR A 24 2.65 2.10 10.48
CA THR A 24 4.03 1.83 10.05
C THR A 24 4.05 0.94 8.81
N LEU A 25 5.15 0.98 8.09
CA LEU A 25 5.28 0.23 6.85
C LEU A 25 6.72 -0.18 6.55
N THR A 26 6.89 -1.16 5.67
CA THR A 26 8.19 -1.59 5.14
C THR A 26 8.36 -1.12 3.70
N TYR A 27 9.52 -0.52 3.39
CA TYR A 27 9.93 -0.17 2.04
C TYR A 27 11.07 -1.08 1.59
N LEU A 28 10.84 -1.81 0.50
CA LEU A 28 11.84 -2.59 -0.22
C LEU A 28 12.22 -1.86 -1.52
N TYR A 29 13.43 -2.09 -2.04
CA TYR A 29 13.80 -1.53 -3.33
C TYR A 29 13.16 -2.35 -4.46
N PRO A 30 12.20 -1.76 -5.21
CA PRO A 30 11.39 -2.52 -6.15
C PRO A 30 12.21 -3.07 -7.32
N ASN A 31 11.95 -4.31 -7.66
CA ASN A 31 12.42 -5.00 -8.85
C ASN A 31 11.31 -5.91 -9.38
N LYS A 32 11.50 -6.55 -10.53
CA LYS A 32 10.47 -7.40 -11.16
C LYS A 32 10.05 -8.59 -10.28
N ASN A 33 10.97 -9.16 -9.50
CA ASN A 33 10.65 -10.28 -8.60
C ASN A 33 9.82 -9.84 -7.38
N LEU A 34 10.01 -8.59 -6.91
CA LEU A 34 9.18 -8.02 -5.83
C LEU A 34 7.82 -7.50 -6.33
N CYS A 35 7.70 -7.21 -7.61
CA CYS A 35 6.52 -6.58 -8.23
C CYS A 35 6.19 -7.28 -9.55
N LYS A 36 5.66 -8.49 -9.47
CA LYS A 36 5.36 -9.33 -10.66
C LYS A 36 4.42 -8.65 -11.66
N PHE A 37 3.46 -7.86 -11.18
CA PHE A 37 2.43 -7.19 -12.00
C PHE A 37 2.75 -5.70 -12.22
N SER A 38 4.02 -5.32 -12.42
CA SER A 38 4.43 -3.91 -12.40
C SER A 38 4.73 -3.30 -13.78
N ASP A 39 4.38 -3.95 -14.86
CA ASP A 39 4.83 -3.55 -16.21
C ASP A 39 4.57 -2.08 -16.52
N ASN A 40 3.39 -1.57 -16.22
CA ASN A 40 3.05 -0.18 -16.48
C ASN A 40 3.51 0.82 -15.41
N CYS A 41 3.66 0.39 -14.14
CA CYS A 41 4.01 1.30 -13.05
C CYS A 41 5.49 1.30 -12.68
N PHE A 42 6.30 0.37 -13.19
CA PHE A 42 7.69 0.18 -12.75
C PHE A 42 8.57 1.41 -12.95
N ASN A 43 8.45 2.05 -14.12
CA ASN A 43 9.24 3.24 -14.47
C ASN A 43 8.78 4.51 -13.74
N THR A 44 7.53 4.52 -13.28
CA THR A 44 6.89 5.63 -12.55
C THR A 44 6.71 5.33 -11.07
N CYS A 45 7.35 4.27 -10.59
CA CYS A 45 7.24 3.77 -9.24
C CYS A 45 7.45 4.87 -8.18
N LEU A 46 6.70 4.77 -7.10
CA LEU A 46 6.73 5.65 -5.93
C LEU A 46 8.14 5.82 -5.34
N LYS A 47 9.08 4.88 -5.59
CA LYS A 47 10.50 5.00 -5.19
C LYS A 47 11.15 6.30 -5.64
N THR A 48 10.61 6.96 -6.67
CA THR A 48 11.13 8.21 -7.24
C THR A 48 10.53 9.46 -6.59
N SER A 49 9.62 9.31 -5.62
CA SER A 49 8.88 10.44 -5.06
C SER A 49 9.27 10.76 -3.61
N GLY A 50 9.09 12.03 -3.25
CA GLY A 50 9.30 12.53 -1.89
C GLY A 50 10.72 12.26 -1.37
N ARG A 51 10.82 11.70 -0.16
CA ARG A 51 12.09 11.35 0.49
C ARG A 51 12.59 9.93 0.18
N LEU A 52 11.84 9.13 -0.60
CA LEU A 52 12.24 7.75 -0.91
C LEU A 52 13.56 7.63 -1.69
N PRO A 53 13.91 8.54 -2.63
CA PRO A 53 15.24 8.51 -3.25
C PRO A 53 16.39 8.58 -2.24
N MET A 54 16.23 9.32 -1.15
CA MET A 54 17.24 9.42 -0.08
C MET A 54 17.36 8.12 0.73
N ALA A 55 16.30 7.31 0.78
CA ALA A 55 16.26 6.02 1.47
C ALA A 55 16.71 4.85 0.59
N THR A 56 17.16 5.09 -0.66
CA THR A 56 17.49 4.04 -1.65
C THR A 56 18.46 3.01 -1.09
N LYS A 57 19.56 3.44 -0.44
CA LYS A 57 20.55 2.50 0.14
C LYS A 57 19.92 1.59 1.20
N ALA A 58 19.09 2.14 2.08
CA ALA A 58 18.42 1.36 3.12
C ALA A 58 17.42 0.36 2.50
N MET A 59 16.66 0.78 1.47
CA MET A 59 15.75 -0.09 0.74
C MET A 59 16.48 -1.24 0.04
N ILE A 60 17.63 -0.96 -0.60
CA ILE A 60 18.47 -1.98 -1.24
C ILE A 60 18.99 -2.99 -0.20
N ASN A 61 19.46 -2.52 0.94
CA ASN A 61 19.98 -3.40 1.99
C ASN A 61 18.89 -4.31 2.56
N ARG A 62 17.67 -3.79 2.77
CA ARG A 62 16.50 -4.60 3.20
C ARG A 62 16.14 -5.64 2.14
N THR A 63 16.14 -5.27 0.87
CA THR A 63 15.86 -6.18 -0.25
C THR A 63 16.92 -7.27 -0.36
N LYS A 64 18.20 -6.93 -0.20
CA LYS A 64 19.29 -7.91 -0.16
C LYS A 64 19.09 -8.90 0.99
N LEU A 65 18.82 -8.43 2.19
CA LEU A 65 18.56 -9.28 3.34
C LEU A 65 17.40 -10.24 3.09
N LEU A 66 16.28 -9.74 2.54
CA LEU A 66 15.12 -10.56 2.18
C LEU A 66 15.47 -11.72 1.24
N TYR A 67 16.37 -11.49 0.27
CA TYR A 67 16.73 -12.53 -0.70
C TYR A 67 17.87 -13.44 -0.25
N GLN A 68 18.79 -12.92 0.54
CA GLN A 68 19.99 -13.66 0.95
C GLN A 68 19.78 -14.45 2.24
N ASP A 69 18.92 -13.94 3.12
CA ASP A 69 18.63 -14.54 4.43
C ASP A 69 17.21 -14.14 4.86
N ASN A 70 16.23 -14.83 4.29
CA ASN A 70 14.81 -14.58 4.55
C ASN A 70 14.45 -14.81 6.02
N ASP A 71 15.01 -15.82 6.66
CA ASP A 71 14.72 -16.12 8.05
C ASP A 71 15.17 -14.99 8.97
N THR A 72 16.37 -14.47 8.76
CA THR A 72 16.85 -13.30 9.50
C THR A 72 16.00 -12.06 9.19
N PHE A 73 15.57 -11.86 7.94
CA PHE A 73 14.67 -10.76 7.59
C PHE A 73 13.34 -10.85 8.34
N ILE A 74 12.69 -12.02 8.32
CA ILE A 74 11.40 -12.27 8.98
C ILE A 74 11.52 -12.10 10.48
N ASN A 75 12.52 -12.72 11.11
CA ASN A 75 12.75 -12.65 12.56
C ASN A 75 12.98 -11.19 13.03
N ASN A 76 13.77 -10.41 12.28
CA ASN A 76 14.02 -9.01 12.61
C ASN A 76 12.74 -8.17 12.46
N LEU A 77 11.99 -8.39 11.38
CA LEU A 77 10.73 -7.68 11.13
C LEU A 77 9.68 -7.99 12.21
N GLU A 78 9.55 -9.25 12.59
CA GLU A 78 8.67 -9.66 13.70
C GLU A 78 9.06 -8.96 15.00
N ASN A 79 10.33 -8.97 15.36
CA ASN A 79 10.82 -8.33 16.57
C ASN A 79 10.54 -6.81 16.57
N GLU A 80 10.74 -6.13 15.44
CA GLU A 80 10.42 -4.70 15.30
C GLU A 80 8.91 -4.45 15.43
N LEU A 81 8.08 -5.26 14.78
CA LEU A 81 6.62 -5.17 14.84
C LEU A 81 6.09 -5.41 16.25
N ARG A 82 6.58 -6.43 16.95
CA ARG A 82 6.18 -6.71 18.35
C ARG A 82 6.56 -5.57 19.30
N LYS A 83 7.74 -4.96 19.12
CA LYS A 83 8.14 -3.76 19.87
C LYS A 83 7.21 -2.58 19.55
N ALA A 84 6.86 -2.36 18.29
CA ALA A 84 5.95 -1.32 17.87
C ALA A 84 4.53 -1.55 18.42
N LYS A 85 4.01 -2.79 18.36
CA LYS A 85 2.70 -3.17 18.93
C LYS A 85 2.67 -2.93 20.46
N LYS A 86 3.70 -3.38 21.17
CA LYS A 86 3.82 -3.12 22.61
C LYS A 86 3.85 -1.64 22.95
N SER A 87 4.57 -0.83 22.15
CA SER A 87 4.60 0.62 22.31
C SER A 87 3.26 1.28 22.03
N ALA A 88 2.52 0.81 21.00
CA ALA A 88 1.17 1.26 20.70
C ALA A 88 0.21 0.96 21.87
N ASN A 89 0.21 -0.28 22.36
CA ASN A 89 -0.65 -0.71 23.48
C ASN A 89 -0.42 0.12 24.76
N LYS A 90 0.84 0.45 25.08
CA LYS A 90 1.16 1.32 26.22
C LYS A 90 0.56 2.73 26.11
N LYS A 91 0.26 3.18 24.89
CA LYS A 91 -0.38 4.47 24.59
C LYS A 91 -1.89 4.35 24.39
N GLY A 92 -2.50 3.20 24.67
CA GLY A 92 -3.91 2.93 24.40
C GLY A 92 -4.26 2.90 22.89
N LYS A 93 -3.27 2.67 22.02
CA LYS A 93 -3.45 2.73 20.55
C LYS A 93 -3.28 1.35 19.90
N LYS A 94 -3.80 1.22 18.68
CA LYS A 94 -3.65 0.05 17.82
C LYS A 94 -2.51 0.26 16.82
N LEU A 95 -1.87 -0.81 16.38
CA LEU A 95 -0.83 -0.78 15.34
C LEU A 95 -1.41 -1.26 14.01
N ALA A 96 -1.39 -0.39 13.00
CA ALA A 96 -1.63 -0.73 11.60
C ALA A 96 -0.28 -0.94 10.88
N TYR A 97 -0.21 -1.98 10.06
CA TYR A 97 1.00 -2.34 9.35
C TYR A 97 0.76 -2.55 7.86
N ARG A 98 1.64 -1.97 7.02
CA ARG A 98 1.69 -2.18 5.58
C ARG A 98 3.04 -2.77 5.18
N PHE A 99 3.04 -4.02 4.71
CA PHE A 99 4.28 -4.67 4.25
C PHE A 99 4.76 -4.07 2.93
N ASN A 100 3.85 -3.89 1.98
CA ASN A 100 4.17 -3.50 0.61
C ASN A 100 4.16 -1.98 0.41
N GLY A 101 5.13 -1.27 0.98
CA GLY A 101 5.30 0.17 0.73
C GLY A 101 5.69 0.49 -0.71
N THR A 102 6.59 -0.32 -1.30
CA THR A 102 7.10 -0.22 -2.67
C THR A 102 7.33 -1.59 -3.32
N SER A 103 6.59 -2.60 -2.89
CA SER A 103 6.64 -3.98 -3.39
C SER A 103 5.21 -4.50 -3.58
N ASP A 104 5.07 -5.74 -4.07
CA ASP A 104 3.80 -6.43 -4.18
C ASP A 104 3.98 -7.94 -3.93
N ARG A 105 4.56 -8.26 -2.75
CA ARG A 105 4.79 -9.63 -2.28
C ARG A 105 3.70 -10.06 -1.32
N PHE A 106 3.52 -11.37 -1.19
CA PHE A 106 2.51 -11.93 -0.31
C PHE A 106 3.07 -12.89 0.75
N GLU A 107 4.09 -13.63 0.43
CA GLU A 107 4.61 -14.72 1.26
C GLU A 107 4.98 -14.24 2.67
N GLU A 108 5.66 -13.11 2.79
CA GLU A 108 6.12 -12.58 4.07
C GLU A 108 4.96 -12.04 4.92
N ILE A 109 4.00 -11.34 4.31
CA ILE A 109 2.84 -10.87 5.07
C ILE A 109 1.92 -12.04 5.46
N LYS A 110 1.77 -13.03 4.59
CA LYS A 110 1.00 -14.25 4.88
C LYS A 110 1.56 -14.98 6.10
N HIS A 111 2.88 -15.10 6.21
CA HIS A 111 3.53 -15.68 7.38
C HIS A 111 3.03 -15.03 8.68
N PHE A 112 2.98 -13.70 8.76
CA PHE A 112 2.49 -12.99 9.94
C PHE A 112 0.97 -13.10 10.13
N LEU A 113 0.19 -13.17 9.06
CA LEU A 113 -1.26 -13.35 9.13
C LEU A 113 -1.63 -14.72 9.68
N ASP A 114 -0.83 -15.75 9.39
CA ASP A 114 -1.08 -17.12 9.85
C ASP A 114 -0.73 -17.33 11.32
N MET A 115 -0.01 -16.41 11.96
CA MET A 115 0.29 -16.48 13.39
C MET A 115 -0.99 -16.30 14.23
N ASP A 116 -1.14 -17.08 15.30
CA ASP A 116 -2.23 -16.89 16.27
C ASP A 116 -2.13 -15.54 16.99
N ASN A 117 -0.89 -15.14 17.34
CA ASN A 117 -0.59 -13.85 17.93
C ASN A 117 0.16 -12.96 16.95
N GLN A 118 -0.59 -12.35 16.04
CA GLN A 118 -0.05 -11.44 15.03
C GLN A 118 0.73 -10.27 15.66
N PRO A 119 1.86 -9.84 15.06
CA PRO A 119 2.69 -8.76 15.60
C PRO A 119 2.12 -7.33 15.32
N PHE A 120 0.90 -7.24 14.84
CA PHE A 120 0.13 -6.01 14.60
C PHE A 120 -1.33 -6.20 15.01
N HIS A 121 -2.16 -5.15 14.94
CA HIS A 121 -3.61 -5.25 15.17
C HIS A 121 -4.37 -5.32 13.83
N GLN A 122 -3.85 -4.68 12.79
CA GLN A 122 -4.43 -4.65 11.47
C GLN A 122 -3.33 -4.61 10.41
N ALA A 123 -3.44 -5.45 9.38
CA ALA A 123 -2.60 -5.36 8.19
C ALA A 123 -3.40 -4.81 7.00
N TYR A 124 -2.71 -4.09 6.11
CA TYR A 124 -3.30 -3.62 4.86
C TYR A 124 -2.22 -3.45 3.79
N ASP A 125 -2.59 -3.65 2.52
CA ASP A 125 -1.69 -3.46 1.39
C ASP A 125 -2.42 -2.96 0.14
N TYR A 126 -1.63 -2.55 -0.84
CA TYR A 126 -2.05 -2.34 -2.21
C TYR A 126 -1.47 -3.47 -3.07
N THR A 127 -2.28 -4.01 -3.97
CA THR A 127 -1.85 -5.10 -4.84
C THR A 127 -2.44 -4.99 -6.23
N LYS A 128 -1.74 -5.51 -7.25
CA LYS A 128 -2.26 -5.77 -8.59
C LYS A 128 -2.65 -7.24 -8.79
N ASP A 129 -2.39 -8.08 -7.80
CA ASP A 129 -2.79 -9.48 -7.83
C ASP A 129 -4.28 -9.61 -7.52
N PHE A 130 -5.08 -9.77 -8.56
CA PHE A 130 -6.54 -9.92 -8.47
C PHE A 130 -6.92 -11.18 -7.68
N LYS A 131 -6.22 -12.28 -7.90
CA LYS A 131 -6.49 -13.54 -7.17
C LYS A 131 -6.25 -13.35 -5.67
N ARG A 132 -5.18 -12.68 -5.27
CA ARG A 132 -4.93 -12.38 -3.86
C ARG A 132 -6.06 -11.54 -3.24
N VAL A 133 -6.63 -10.59 -3.99
CA VAL A 133 -7.79 -9.83 -3.47
C VAL A 133 -8.97 -10.75 -3.23
N LEU A 134 -9.28 -11.65 -4.15
CA LEU A 134 -10.41 -12.58 -4.00
C LEU A 134 -10.22 -13.54 -2.83
N ASP A 135 -9.01 -14.10 -2.68
CA ASP A 135 -8.73 -15.14 -1.69
C ASP A 135 -8.51 -14.60 -0.27
N TYR A 136 -7.98 -13.36 -0.13
CA TYR A 136 -7.45 -12.86 1.14
C TYR A 136 -8.04 -11.53 1.60
N GLN A 137 -9.02 -10.95 0.91
CA GLN A 137 -9.67 -9.74 1.40
C GLN A 137 -10.44 -10.02 2.69
N GLY A 138 -10.01 -9.39 3.78
CA GLY A 138 -10.57 -9.59 5.12
C GLY A 138 -9.98 -10.79 5.89
N TYR A 139 -9.12 -11.60 5.26
CA TYR A 139 -8.50 -12.75 5.92
C TYR A 139 -7.71 -12.31 7.15
N LYS A 140 -8.10 -12.79 8.34
CA LYS A 140 -7.46 -12.47 9.62
C LYS A 140 -7.12 -10.97 9.79
N GLY A 141 -8.01 -10.09 9.36
CA GLY A 141 -7.81 -8.64 9.45
C GLY A 141 -6.94 -8.04 8.33
N TYR A 142 -6.66 -8.75 7.25
CA TYR A 142 -5.90 -8.22 6.11
C TYR A 142 -6.82 -7.46 5.16
N ASN A 143 -6.57 -6.17 4.95
CA ASN A 143 -7.32 -5.34 4.02
C ASN A 143 -6.51 -5.07 2.75
N LEU A 144 -7.12 -5.31 1.59
CA LEU A 144 -6.51 -5.12 0.30
C LEU A 144 -7.20 -4.01 -0.50
N THR A 145 -6.40 -3.11 -1.06
CA THR A 145 -6.81 -2.15 -2.08
C THR A 145 -6.21 -2.59 -3.41
N PHE A 146 -7.05 -2.82 -4.41
CA PHE A 146 -6.57 -3.20 -5.73
C PHE A 146 -5.94 -2.00 -6.43
N SER A 147 -4.79 -2.20 -7.05
CA SER A 147 -4.04 -1.12 -7.70
C SER A 147 -4.27 -1.15 -9.21
N TYR A 148 -5.01 -0.18 -9.72
CA TYR A 148 -5.26 0.00 -11.13
C TYR A 148 -4.00 0.45 -11.87
N ASP A 149 -3.75 -0.11 -13.04
CA ASP A 149 -2.57 0.21 -13.84
C ASP A 149 -2.88 0.65 -15.29
N GLY A 150 -4.17 0.80 -15.60
CA GLY A 150 -4.64 1.17 -16.92
C GLY A 150 -4.93 -0.01 -17.86
N LEU A 151 -4.54 -1.23 -17.50
CA LEU A 151 -4.77 -2.44 -18.29
C LEU A 151 -5.68 -3.46 -17.60
N ASN A 152 -5.71 -3.47 -16.27
CA ASN A 152 -6.51 -4.40 -15.45
C ASN A 152 -7.95 -3.89 -15.20
N ASN A 153 -8.60 -3.44 -16.29
CA ASN A 153 -9.92 -2.81 -16.26
C ASN A 153 -11.04 -3.77 -15.79
N LEU A 154 -11.01 -5.01 -16.25
CA LEU A 154 -12.07 -5.98 -15.96
C LEU A 154 -12.05 -6.36 -14.48
N GLU A 155 -10.87 -6.60 -13.93
CA GLU A 155 -10.64 -6.91 -12.53
C GLU A 155 -11.06 -5.73 -11.63
N ALA A 156 -10.64 -4.52 -11.98
CA ALA A 156 -11.00 -3.32 -11.23
C ALA A 156 -12.52 -3.11 -11.21
N LYS A 157 -13.18 -3.22 -12.37
CA LYS A 157 -14.65 -3.10 -12.49
C LYS A 157 -15.36 -4.18 -11.68
N PHE A 158 -14.89 -5.43 -11.75
CA PHE A 158 -15.46 -6.55 -11.01
C PHE A 158 -15.42 -6.29 -9.50
N LEU A 159 -14.26 -5.88 -8.97
CA LEU A 159 -14.07 -5.62 -7.54
C LEU A 159 -14.93 -4.45 -7.03
N LEU A 160 -15.02 -3.37 -7.79
CA LEU A 160 -15.84 -2.20 -7.44
C LEU A 160 -17.34 -2.53 -7.48
N LYS A 161 -17.82 -3.14 -8.58
CA LYS A 161 -19.23 -3.47 -8.78
C LYS A 161 -19.76 -4.40 -7.69
N ASN A 162 -18.97 -5.40 -7.31
CA ASN A 162 -19.34 -6.37 -6.28
C ASN A 162 -18.96 -5.92 -4.86
N LYS A 163 -18.41 -4.70 -4.68
CA LYS A 163 -17.98 -4.14 -3.39
C LYS A 163 -17.02 -5.08 -2.62
N ILE A 164 -16.17 -5.79 -3.35
CA ILE A 164 -15.19 -6.71 -2.74
C ILE A 164 -14.02 -5.91 -2.19
N ALA A 165 -13.50 -4.94 -2.95
CA ALA A 165 -12.38 -4.09 -2.56
C ALA A 165 -12.54 -2.68 -3.12
N ASN A 166 -11.76 -1.74 -2.58
CA ASN A 166 -11.52 -0.44 -3.19
C ASN A 166 -10.44 -0.56 -4.26
N VAL A 167 -10.47 0.33 -5.25
CA VAL A 167 -9.49 0.37 -6.33
C VAL A 167 -8.75 1.69 -6.31
N SER A 168 -7.43 1.65 -6.19
CA SER A 168 -6.60 2.87 -6.24
C SER A 168 -6.26 3.24 -7.69
N ILE A 169 -6.49 4.50 -8.04
CA ILE A 169 -6.19 5.07 -9.37
C ILE A 169 -5.28 6.28 -9.19
N VAL A 170 -4.16 6.31 -9.91
CA VAL A 170 -3.28 7.48 -9.97
C VAL A 170 -3.81 8.43 -11.05
N MET A 171 -4.04 9.68 -10.69
CA MET A 171 -4.68 10.70 -11.52
C MET A 171 -3.72 11.85 -11.82
N THR A 172 -3.95 12.53 -12.96
CA THR A 172 -3.17 13.71 -13.39
C THR A 172 -3.38 14.95 -12.53
N THR A 173 -4.35 14.92 -11.59
CA THR A 173 -4.64 16.00 -10.64
C THR A 173 -3.36 16.51 -9.95
N LYS A 174 -3.15 17.80 -9.96
CA LYS A 174 -2.01 18.42 -9.27
C LYS A 174 -2.18 18.41 -7.75
N ARG A 175 -1.07 18.63 -7.05
CA ARG A 175 -1.02 18.52 -5.57
C ARG A 175 -2.06 19.41 -4.86
N ASN A 176 -2.32 20.59 -5.38
CA ASN A 176 -3.20 21.60 -4.76
C ASN A 176 -4.61 21.62 -5.38
N GLU A 177 -4.91 20.72 -6.30
CA GLU A 177 -6.22 20.59 -6.92
C GLU A 177 -7.05 19.52 -6.22
N GLU A 178 -8.36 19.67 -6.23
CA GLU A 178 -9.27 18.65 -5.73
C GLU A 178 -9.34 17.48 -6.70
N LEU A 179 -9.46 16.27 -6.16
CA LEU A 179 -9.78 15.09 -6.95
C LEU A 179 -11.23 15.14 -7.41
N PRO A 180 -11.59 14.54 -8.56
CA PRO A 180 -12.97 14.47 -9.00
C PRO A 180 -13.82 13.74 -7.96
N LYS A 181 -15.10 14.11 -7.83
CA LYS A 181 -16.03 13.44 -6.92
C LYS A 181 -16.38 12.03 -7.37
N THR A 182 -16.39 11.81 -8.68
CA THR A 182 -16.64 10.52 -9.33
C THR A 182 -15.60 10.28 -10.43
N TYR A 183 -15.40 9.02 -10.79
CA TYR A 183 -14.56 8.63 -11.93
C TYR A 183 -15.26 7.54 -12.73
N ASN A 184 -15.37 7.75 -14.05
CA ASN A 184 -15.95 6.78 -14.95
C ASN A 184 -14.97 5.67 -15.26
N LEU A 185 -15.28 4.45 -14.81
CA LEU A 185 -14.51 3.27 -15.17
C LEU A 185 -15.37 2.33 -16.00
N ASN A 186 -15.08 2.24 -17.31
CA ASN A 186 -15.80 1.38 -18.26
C ASN A 186 -17.33 1.59 -18.25
N GLY A 187 -17.77 2.84 -18.32
CA GLY A 187 -19.17 3.23 -18.42
C GLY A 187 -19.94 3.27 -17.10
N ILE A 188 -19.27 3.09 -15.96
CA ILE A 188 -19.88 3.19 -14.62
C ILE A 188 -19.13 4.27 -13.84
N ASP A 189 -19.89 5.20 -13.24
CA ASP A 189 -19.35 6.23 -12.36
C ASP A 189 -19.24 5.69 -10.93
N TYR A 190 -18.02 5.71 -10.39
CA TYR A 190 -17.73 5.32 -9.03
C TYR A 190 -17.33 6.54 -8.20
N PRO A 191 -17.75 6.62 -6.93
CA PRO A 191 -17.33 7.70 -6.04
C PRO A 191 -15.84 7.60 -5.74
N VAL A 192 -15.18 8.77 -5.64
CA VAL A 192 -13.74 8.91 -5.39
C VAL A 192 -13.50 9.41 -3.97
N LEU A 193 -12.64 8.71 -3.24
CA LEU A 193 -12.09 9.13 -1.96
C LEU A 193 -10.65 9.64 -2.15
N ASP A 194 -10.28 10.71 -1.44
CA ASP A 194 -8.93 11.27 -1.50
C ASP A 194 -7.94 10.38 -0.74
N GLY A 195 -7.23 9.54 -1.49
CA GLY A 195 -6.24 8.61 -0.95
C GLY A 195 -4.95 9.28 -0.45
N ASP A 196 -4.76 10.59 -0.62
CA ASP A 196 -3.61 11.33 -0.10
C ASP A 196 -3.82 11.87 1.32
N LYS A 197 -5.04 11.83 1.86
CA LYS A 197 -5.36 12.26 3.21
C LYS A 197 -4.74 11.34 4.25
N HIS A 198 -5.07 10.06 4.20
CA HIS A 198 -4.54 9.03 5.11
C HIS A 198 -4.23 7.72 4.37
N ASP A 199 -3.79 6.70 5.10
CA ASP A 199 -3.40 5.41 4.50
C ASP A 199 -4.19 4.20 5.05
N LEU A 200 -5.06 4.39 6.06
CA LEU A 200 -5.84 3.31 6.67
C LEU A 200 -7.05 2.91 5.82
N ARG A 201 -6.79 2.18 4.73
CA ARG A 201 -7.83 1.78 3.75
C ARG A 201 -8.90 0.85 4.31
N PHE A 202 -8.65 0.23 5.45
CA PHE A 202 -9.62 -0.64 6.14
C PHE A 202 -10.71 0.13 6.90
N THR A 203 -10.57 1.44 7.05
CA THR A 203 -11.60 2.30 7.66
C THR A 203 -12.67 2.73 6.68
N GLU A 204 -12.48 2.49 5.40
CA GLU A 204 -13.35 2.93 4.32
C GLU A 204 -14.30 1.82 3.87
N ASN A 205 -15.51 2.19 3.45
CA ASN A 205 -16.42 1.26 2.79
C ASN A 205 -15.84 0.77 1.47
N LYS A 206 -16.27 -0.40 1.02
CA LYS A 206 -15.82 -1.00 -0.25
C LYS A 206 -16.62 -0.48 -1.45
N GLY A 207 -16.04 -0.59 -2.64
CA GLY A 207 -16.65 -0.16 -3.87
C GLY A 207 -16.35 1.30 -4.26
N TYR A 208 -15.31 1.89 -3.64
CA TYR A 208 -14.85 3.25 -3.93
C TYR A 208 -13.54 3.24 -4.73
N ILE A 209 -13.37 4.26 -5.54
CA ILE A 209 -12.07 4.59 -6.10
C ILE A 209 -11.26 5.40 -5.09
N ILE A 210 -10.04 4.97 -4.84
CA ILE A 210 -9.07 5.70 -4.03
C ILE A 210 -8.22 6.53 -4.99
N GLY A 211 -8.59 7.79 -5.15
CA GLY A 211 -7.86 8.72 -6.02
C GLY A 211 -6.51 9.10 -5.39
N LEU A 212 -5.45 8.97 -6.16
CA LEU A 212 -4.08 9.32 -5.77
C LEU A 212 -3.52 10.31 -6.79
N ARG A 213 -2.96 11.42 -6.34
CA ARG A 213 -2.27 12.36 -7.23
C ARG A 213 -0.95 11.79 -7.68
N ALA A 214 -0.61 11.98 -8.96
CA ALA A 214 0.68 11.56 -9.51
C ALA A 214 1.85 12.19 -8.74
N LYS A 215 2.90 11.39 -8.48
CA LYS A 215 4.08 11.81 -7.71
C LYS A 215 5.38 11.34 -8.39
N GLY A 216 6.47 12.07 -8.16
CA GLY A 216 7.78 11.72 -8.72
C GLY A 216 7.73 11.66 -10.26
N LYS A 217 8.28 10.59 -10.84
CA LYS A 217 8.27 10.40 -12.30
C LYS A 217 6.87 10.22 -12.90
N ALA A 218 5.88 9.81 -12.10
CA ALA A 218 4.50 9.65 -12.56
C ALA A 218 3.86 10.98 -13.01
N ILE A 219 4.31 12.13 -12.50
CA ILE A 219 3.80 13.46 -12.91
C ILE A 219 3.98 13.72 -14.42
N LYS A 220 5.04 13.18 -15.00
CA LYS A 220 5.39 13.34 -16.43
C LYS A 220 5.04 12.11 -17.26
N ASN A 221 4.27 11.16 -16.69
CA ASN A 221 3.94 9.93 -17.39
C ASN A 221 2.68 10.12 -18.24
N ASN A 222 2.83 9.93 -19.53
CA ASN A 222 1.73 9.94 -20.51
C ASN A 222 1.25 8.50 -20.82
N GLY A 223 1.69 7.50 -20.05
CA GLY A 223 1.29 6.11 -20.22
C GLY A 223 -0.02 5.78 -19.51
N SER A 224 -0.49 4.55 -19.70
CA SER A 224 -1.76 4.05 -19.17
C SER A 224 -1.85 3.99 -17.62
N PHE A 225 -0.73 4.08 -16.90
CA PHE A 225 -0.72 4.02 -15.43
C PHE A 225 -1.32 5.25 -14.76
N VAL A 226 -1.12 6.45 -15.32
CA VAL A 226 -1.69 7.69 -14.79
C VAL A 226 -2.90 8.07 -15.63
N GLN A 227 -4.05 8.19 -14.99
CA GLN A 227 -5.31 8.44 -15.66
C GLN A 227 -5.57 9.94 -15.78
N SER A 228 -5.97 10.39 -16.98
CA SER A 228 -6.51 11.73 -17.20
C SER A 228 -7.90 11.84 -16.57
N ILE A 229 -8.20 13.03 -16.07
CA ILE A 229 -9.51 13.39 -15.50
C ILE A 229 -10.09 14.56 -16.30
#